data_552903b9d54272b2ae0b62f542c86b51
#
_entry.id   552903b9d54272b2ae0b62f542c86b51
#
_cell.length_a   1.000
_cell.length_b   1.000
_cell.length_c   1.000
_cell.angle_alpha   90.00
_cell.angle_beta   90.00
_cell.angle_gamma   90.00
#
_symmetry.space_group_name_H-M   'P 1'
#
loop_
_entity.id
_entity.type
_entity.pdbx_description
1 polymer ?
#
loop_
_entity_poly.entity_id
_entity_poly.type
_entity_poly.pdbx_seq_one_letter_code
_entity_poly.pdbx_strand_id
1 'polypeptide(L)' 'MTYSDQGELYIVEGYGEKPQSGYSVKVTEFYETAEAIYIHTELEGPPRSEKTKEIVTYPYIAVKTKEIGKPVQFHN' A
#
# COMPACT_ATOMS: atom_id res chain seq x y z
N MET A 1 -4.84 -5.50 -4.29
CA MET A 1 -5.08 -5.71 -5.73
C MET A 1 -3.77 -5.62 -6.49
N THR A 2 -3.58 -6.51 -7.44
CA THR A 2 -2.39 -6.50 -8.29
C THR A 2 -2.80 -6.61 -9.76
N TYR A 3 -1.97 -6.03 -10.64
CA TYR A 3 -2.12 -6.26 -12.07
C TYR A 3 -0.77 -6.09 -12.74
N SER A 4 -0.64 -6.67 -13.93
CA SER A 4 0.61 -6.62 -14.71
C SER A 4 0.36 -5.92 -16.03
N ASP A 5 1.32 -5.12 -16.45
CA ASP A 5 1.28 -4.44 -17.74
C ASP A 5 2.70 -4.22 -18.24
N GLN A 6 2.96 -4.64 -19.48
CA GLN A 6 4.24 -4.45 -20.15
C GLN A 6 5.48 -4.85 -19.33
N GLY A 7 5.40 -6.00 -18.65
CA GLY A 7 6.50 -6.50 -17.84
C GLY A 7 6.64 -5.84 -16.46
N GLU A 8 5.72 -4.97 -16.10
CA GLU A 8 5.67 -4.34 -14.78
C GLU A 8 4.54 -4.92 -13.96
N LEU A 9 4.78 -5.11 -12.67
CA LEU A 9 3.78 -5.51 -11.70
C LEU A 9 3.38 -4.31 -10.86
N TYR A 10 2.09 -4.06 -10.77
CA TYR A 10 1.53 -3.00 -9.95
C TYR A 10 0.78 -3.60 -8.77
N ILE A 11 1.13 -3.17 -7.57
CA ILE A 11 0.52 -3.64 -6.32
C ILE A 11 -0.16 -2.44 -5.68
N VAL A 12 -1.48 -2.52 -5.51
CA VAL A 12 -2.26 -1.43 -4.93
C VAL A 12 -2.96 -1.94 -3.68
N GLU A 13 -2.81 -1.23 -2.59
CA GLU A 13 -3.50 -1.55 -1.34
C GLU A 13 -4.12 -0.30 -0.75
N GLY A 14 -5.41 -0.38 -0.44
CA GLY A 14 -6.17 0.69 0.18
C GLY A 14 -6.67 0.30 1.55
N TYR A 15 -6.88 1.31 2.40
CA TYR A 15 -7.35 1.12 3.77
C TYR A 15 -8.77 1.63 3.99
N GLY A 16 -9.48 1.88 2.90
CA GLY A 16 -10.87 2.30 2.97
C GLY A 16 -11.06 3.74 3.38
N GLU A 17 -12.28 4.08 3.73
CA GLU A 17 -12.67 5.44 4.06
C GLU A 17 -12.16 5.86 5.45
N LYS A 18 -11.61 7.06 5.53
CA LYS A 18 -11.22 7.69 6.79
C LYS A 18 -11.90 9.04 6.92
N PRO A 19 -12.29 9.43 8.15
CA PRO A 19 -13.12 10.62 8.35
C PRO A 19 -12.36 11.94 8.29
N GLN A 20 -11.05 11.93 8.17
CA GLN A 20 -10.23 13.14 8.18
C GLN A 20 -8.99 12.99 7.33
N SER A 21 -8.32 14.10 7.07
CA SER A 21 -7.07 14.14 6.33
C SER A 21 -5.88 13.69 7.21
N GLY A 22 -4.70 13.55 6.62
CA GLY A 22 -3.47 13.30 7.37
C GLY A 22 -3.10 11.83 7.51
N TYR A 23 -3.93 10.90 7.02
CA TYR A 23 -3.57 9.48 6.99
C TYR A 23 -2.62 9.20 5.83
N SER A 24 -1.68 8.30 6.06
CA SER A 24 -0.77 7.85 5.02
C SER A 24 -0.54 6.34 5.13
N VAL A 25 -0.12 5.73 4.05
CA VAL A 25 0.20 4.31 3.99
C VAL A 25 1.68 4.18 3.65
N LYS A 26 2.38 3.34 4.39
CA LYS A 26 3.79 3.06 4.07
C LYS A 26 4.03 1.57 3.93
N VAL A 27 5.02 1.22 3.12
CA VAL A 27 5.52 -0.14 3.01
C VAL A 27 6.60 -0.34 4.06
N THR A 28 6.40 -1.29 4.96
CA THR A 28 7.35 -1.60 6.01
C THR A 28 8.23 -2.79 5.66
N GLU A 29 7.73 -3.70 4.83
CA GLU A 29 8.49 -4.82 4.32
C GLU A 29 8.09 -5.12 2.89
N PHE A 30 9.06 -5.38 2.06
CA PHE A 30 8.84 -5.79 0.68
C PHE A 30 9.99 -6.69 0.27
N TYR A 31 9.69 -7.98 0.10
CA TYR A 31 10.73 -8.95 -0.22
C TYR A 31 10.17 -10.10 -1.06
N GLU A 32 11.08 -10.82 -1.66
CA GLU A 32 10.78 -11.94 -2.54
C GLU A 32 11.36 -13.23 -1.96
N THR A 33 10.61 -14.30 -2.06
CA THR A 33 11.11 -15.66 -1.80
C THR A 33 11.07 -16.45 -3.11
N ALA A 34 11.48 -17.72 -3.07
CA ALA A 34 11.39 -18.58 -4.24
C ALA A 34 9.95 -18.77 -4.74
N GLU A 35 8.96 -18.59 -3.87
CA GLU A 35 7.55 -18.92 -4.15
C GLU A 35 6.64 -17.72 -4.31
N ALA A 36 6.98 -16.58 -3.71
CA ALA A 36 6.06 -15.44 -3.66
C ALA A 36 6.78 -14.12 -3.43
N ILE A 37 6.04 -13.04 -3.67
CA ILE A 37 6.43 -11.69 -3.26
C ILE A 37 5.60 -11.35 -2.03
N TYR A 38 6.27 -10.88 -0.98
CA TYR A 38 5.61 -10.49 0.26
C TYR A 38 5.67 -8.98 0.45
N ILE A 39 4.55 -8.40 0.78
CA ILE A 39 4.46 -6.97 1.06
C ILE A 39 3.69 -6.76 2.36
N HIS A 40 4.26 -5.95 3.24
CA HIS A 40 3.61 -5.53 4.48
C HIS A 40 3.45 -4.03 4.46
N THR A 41 2.23 -3.55 4.69
CA THR A 41 1.93 -2.13 4.73
C THR A 41 1.33 -1.77 6.08
N GLU A 42 1.48 -0.51 6.46
CA GLU A 42 0.88 0.02 7.67
C GLU A 42 0.21 1.35 7.39
N LEU A 43 -0.95 1.54 7.99
CA LEU A 43 -1.64 2.82 7.97
C LEU A 43 -1.14 3.67 9.13
N GLU A 44 -0.71 4.89 8.82
CA GLU A 44 -0.33 5.85 9.84
C GLU A 44 -1.39 6.93 9.93
N GLY A 45 -1.85 7.21 11.15
CA GLY A 45 -2.74 8.32 11.41
C GLY A 45 -1.99 9.66 11.38
N PRO A 46 -2.72 10.77 11.38
CA PRO A 46 -2.08 12.08 11.39
C PRO A 46 -1.26 12.30 12.67
N PRO A 47 -0.11 12.98 12.56
CA PRO A 47 0.66 13.36 13.75
C PRO A 47 -0.16 14.27 14.66
N ARG A 48 0.08 14.19 15.97
CA ARG A 48 -0.67 15.01 16.93
C ARG A 48 -0.53 16.51 16.72
N SER A 49 0.61 16.93 16.18
CA SER A 49 0.90 18.33 15.92
C SER A 49 0.31 18.84 14.62
N GLU A 50 -0.22 17.97 13.79
CA GLU A 50 -0.78 18.35 12.50
C GLU A 50 -2.24 18.73 12.63
N LYS A 51 -2.60 19.85 11.99
CA LYS A 51 -4.02 20.23 11.87
C LYS A 51 -4.64 19.45 10.73
N THR A 52 -5.58 18.59 11.08
CA THR A 52 -6.31 17.81 10.09
C THR A 52 -7.58 18.51 9.67
N LYS A 53 -8.07 18.18 8.49
CA LYS A 53 -9.35 18.66 7.97
C LYS A 53 -10.36 17.54 8.07
N GLU A 54 -11.59 17.87 8.41
CA GLU A 54 -12.70 16.92 8.44
C GLU A 54 -13.22 16.66 7.03
N ILE A 55 -12.39 16.05 6.20
CA ILE A 55 -12.75 15.62 4.85
C ILE A 55 -12.49 14.13 4.73
N VAL A 56 -13.43 13.45 4.08
CA VAL A 56 -13.29 12.02 3.83
C VAL A 56 -12.10 11.77 2.90
N THR A 57 -11.24 10.83 3.29
CA THR A 57 -10.08 10.43 2.50
C THR A 57 -10.05 8.92 2.36
N TYR A 58 -9.33 8.45 1.35
CA TYR A 58 -9.18 7.03 1.04
C TYR A 58 -7.69 6.71 0.89
N PRO A 59 -6.96 6.57 2.01
CA PRO A 59 -5.52 6.35 1.94
C PRO A 59 -5.19 5.03 1.23
N TYR A 60 -4.24 5.10 0.32
CA TYR A 60 -3.79 3.93 -0.43
C TYR A 60 -2.33 4.08 -0.80
N ILE A 61 -1.72 2.97 -1.19
CA ILE A 61 -0.37 2.97 -1.74
C ILE A 61 -0.35 2.14 -3.02
N ALA A 62 0.43 2.60 -3.99
CA ALA A 62 0.66 1.88 -5.23
C ALA A 62 2.16 1.65 -5.39
N VAL A 63 2.56 0.41 -5.58
CA VAL A 63 3.95 0.00 -5.75
C VAL A 63 4.12 -0.59 -7.14
N LYS A 64 5.16 -0.15 -7.85
CA LYS A 64 5.50 -0.67 -9.16
C LYS A 64 6.82 -1.43 -9.06
N THR A 65 6.83 -2.65 -9.56
CA THR A 65 8.03 -3.47 -9.59
C THR A 65 8.03 -4.33 -10.85
N LYS A 66 9.13 -5.05 -11.09
CA LYS A 66 9.24 -5.92 -12.24
C LYS A 66 8.33 -7.14 -12.07
N GLU A 67 7.62 -7.51 -13.14
CA GLU A 67 6.82 -8.73 -13.15
C GLU A 67 7.73 -9.95 -13.25
N ILE A 68 7.62 -10.86 -12.28
CA ILE A 68 8.47 -12.06 -12.21
C ILE A 68 7.65 -13.35 -12.14
N GLY A 69 6.33 -13.26 -12.36
CA GLY A 69 5.46 -14.45 -12.40
C GLY A 69 5.17 -15.09 -11.06
N LYS A 70 5.36 -14.39 -9.95
CA LYS A 70 5.09 -14.91 -8.62
C LYS A 70 3.84 -14.26 -8.02
N PRO A 71 3.06 -15.00 -7.20
CA PRO A 71 1.93 -14.41 -6.50
C PRO A 71 2.39 -13.41 -5.45
N VAL A 72 1.52 -12.45 -5.15
CA VAL A 72 1.77 -11.43 -4.13
C VAL A 72 0.97 -11.81 -2.88
N GLN A 73 1.64 -11.83 -1.74
CA GLN A 73 1.03 -12.06 -0.43
C GLN A 73 1.05 -10.77 0.37
N PHE A 74 -0.11 -10.37 0.85
CA PHE A 74 -0.25 -9.15 1.65
C PHE A 74 -0.25 -9.51 3.13
N HIS A 75 0.58 -8.81 3.90
CA HIS A 75 0.62 -8.92 5.35
C HIS A 75 0.23 -7.56 5.94
N ASN A 76 -0.78 -7.56 6.75
CA ASN A 76 -1.24 -6.35 7.43
C ASN A 76 -1.22 -6.51 8.94
#